data_c77b24c08648db753eb18e8be7ce0ba5
#
_entry.id   c77b24c08648db753eb18e8be7ce0ba5
#
_cell.length_a   1.000
_cell.length_b   1.000
_cell.length_c   1.000
_cell.angle_alpha   90.00
_cell.angle_beta   90.00
_cell.angle_gamma   90.00
#
_symmetry.space_group_name_H-M   'P 1'
#
loop_
_entity.id
_entity.type
_entity.pdbx_description
1 polymer ?
#
loop_
_entity_poly.entity_id
_entity_poly.type
_entity_poly.pdbx_seq_one_letter_code
_entity_poly.pdbx_strand_id
1 'polypeptide(L)'
;YEYDNLVEAYDWVVALTKYPSIMAGAKQKWSNNYQMVKYEYENQAEAYEWVQAQTAYPDIMVKAKQKWGTNYQMVKYEYENQVEAYKSL
;
A
#
# COMPACT_ATOMS: atom_id res chain seq x y z
N TYR A 1 25.33 1.93 -13.86
CA TYR A 1 24.45 2.70 -12.97
C TYR A 1 23.08 2.08 -12.81
N GLU A 2 22.35 1.84 -13.90
CA GLU A 2 21.05 1.18 -13.84
C GLU A 2 21.16 -0.24 -13.30
N TYR A 3 22.20 -0.95 -13.70
CA TYR A 3 22.41 -2.29 -13.22
C TYR A 3 22.56 -2.34 -11.70
N ASP A 4 23.36 -1.43 -11.14
CA ASP A 4 23.58 -1.37 -9.70
C ASP A 4 22.28 -1.05 -8.95
N ASN A 5 21.48 -0.13 -9.47
CA ASN A 5 20.19 0.22 -8.86
C ASN A 5 19.20 -0.94 -8.88
N LEU A 6 19.17 -1.69 -9.99
CA LEU A 6 18.28 -2.85 -10.10
C LEU A 6 18.72 -3.98 -9.18
N VAL A 7 20.03 -4.21 -9.05
CA VAL A 7 20.55 -5.23 -8.15
C VAL A 7 20.21 -4.90 -6.70
N GLU A 8 20.40 -3.65 -6.29
CA GLU A 8 20.05 -3.22 -4.93
C GLU A 8 18.56 -3.40 -4.67
N ALA A 9 17.71 -3.01 -5.61
CA ALA A 9 16.28 -3.15 -5.47
C ALA A 9 15.88 -4.63 -5.41
N TYR A 10 16.50 -5.47 -6.21
CA TYR A 10 16.23 -6.90 -6.19
C TYR A 10 16.59 -7.51 -4.84
N ASP A 11 17.78 -7.21 -4.32
CA ASP A 11 18.23 -7.71 -3.02
C ASP A 11 17.29 -7.27 -1.91
N TRP A 12 16.85 -6.01 -1.96
CA TRP A 12 15.91 -5.45 -1.00
C TRP A 12 14.58 -6.21 -1.03
N VAL A 13 14.07 -6.46 -2.23
CA VAL A 13 12.78 -7.15 -2.42
C VAL A 13 12.84 -8.58 -1.88
N VAL A 14 13.90 -9.33 -2.19
CA VAL A 14 13.99 -10.72 -1.74
C VAL A 14 14.22 -10.85 -0.25
N ALA A 15 14.81 -9.83 0.37
CA ALA A 15 15.05 -9.83 1.82
C ALA A 15 13.81 -9.46 2.62
N LEU A 16 12.80 -8.86 2.00
CA LEU A 16 11.66 -8.30 2.70
C LEU A 16 10.53 -9.32 2.79
N THR A 17 10.09 -9.62 4.01
CA THR A 17 9.06 -10.63 4.25
C THR A 17 7.91 -10.15 5.14
N LYS A 18 7.93 -8.87 5.57
CA LYS A 18 6.97 -8.37 6.57
C LYS A 18 5.53 -8.42 6.07
N TYR A 19 5.30 -8.07 4.80
CA TYR A 19 3.96 -8.07 4.21
C TYR A 19 3.96 -8.88 2.91
N PRO A 20 3.93 -10.20 3.01
CA PRO A 20 4.05 -11.03 1.80
C PRO A 20 2.94 -10.81 0.77
N SER A 21 1.72 -10.52 1.21
CA SER A 21 0.62 -10.25 0.28
C SER A 21 0.85 -8.97 -0.51
N ILE A 22 1.35 -7.94 0.16
CA ILE A 22 1.67 -6.67 -0.50
C ILE A 22 2.83 -6.88 -1.48
N MET A 23 3.83 -7.65 -1.07
CA MET A 23 4.96 -7.95 -1.95
C MET A 23 4.52 -8.72 -3.18
N ALA A 24 3.64 -9.71 -3.01
CA ALA A 24 3.12 -10.49 -4.14
C ALA A 24 2.37 -9.59 -5.12
N GLY A 25 1.54 -8.68 -4.62
CA GLY A 25 0.83 -7.73 -5.46
C GLY A 25 1.76 -6.80 -6.23
N ALA A 26 2.81 -6.32 -5.57
CA ALA A 26 3.79 -5.45 -6.21
C ALA A 26 4.55 -6.19 -7.31
N LYS A 27 4.96 -7.42 -7.05
CA LYS A 27 5.64 -8.26 -8.04
C LYS A 27 4.75 -8.56 -9.23
N GLN A 28 3.48 -8.84 -8.98
CA GLN A 28 2.52 -9.11 -10.06
C GLN A 28 2.34 -7.90 -10.95
N LYS A 29 2.29 -6.71 -10.37
CA LYS A 29 2.07 -5.47 -11.10
C LYS A 29 3.29 -5.06 -11.93
N TRP A 30 4.50 -5.18 -11.35
CA TRP A 30 5.71 -4.62 -11.94
C TRP A 30 6.69 -5.67 -12.46
N SER A 31 6.44 -6.94 -12.21
CA SER A 31 7.26 -8.07 -12.70
C SER A 31 8.74 -7.91 -12.37
N ASN A 32 9.59 -7.78 -13.39
CA ASN A 32 11.05 -7.71 -13.22
C ASN A 32 11.55 -6.29 -12.98
N ASN A 33 10.68 -5.31 -12.92
CA ASN A 33 11.09 -3.94 -12.61
C ASN A 33 11.18 -3.79 -11.09
N TYR A 34 12.30 -4.23 -10.52
CA TYR A 34 12.44 -4.32 -9.07
C TYR A 34 12.44 -2.96 -8.36
N GLN A 35 12.83 -1.90 -9.05
CA GLN A 35 12.71 -0.55 -8.48
C GLN A 35 11.25 -0.17 -8.27
N MET A 36 10.39 -0.52 -9.24
CA MET A 36 8.96 -0.25 -9.11
C MET A 36 8.29 -1.20 -8.12
N VAL A 37 8.78 -2.45 -8.03
CA VAL A 37 8.30 -3.38 -7.00
C VAL A 37 8.56 -2.80 -5.62
N LYS A 38 9.77 -2.31 -5.39
CA LYS A 38 10.14 -1.69 -4.11
C LYS A 38 9.27 -0.48 -3.81
N TYR A 39 9.10 0.40 -4.79
CA TYR A 39 8.29 1.61 -4.65
C TYR A 39 6.85 1.27 -4.31
N GLU A 40 6.26 0.35 -5.06
CA GLU A 40 4.88 -0.09 -4.84
C GLU A 40 4.72 -0.70 -3.45
N TYR A 41 5.66 -1.58 -3.08
CA TYR A 41 5.60 -2.22 -1.77
C TYR A 41 5.67 -1.20 -0.65
N GLU A 42 6.61 -0.26 -0.72
CA GLU A 42 6.78 0.75 0.33
C GLU A 42 5.53 1.60 0.48
N ASN A 43 4.95 2.04 -0.63
CA ASN A 43 3.74 2.86 -0.59
C ASN A 43 2.54 2.10 -0.04
N GLN A 44 2.36 0.85 -0.46
CA GLN A 44 1.25 0.04 0.03
C GLN A 44 1.42 -0.35 1.49
N ALA A 45 2.65 -0.68 1.90
CA ALA A 45 2.92 -1.04 3.29
C ALA A 45 2.68 0.15 4.21
N GLU A 46 3.12 1.33 3.82
CA GLU A 46 2.90 2.56 4.59
C GLU A 46 1.40 2.85 4.71
N ALA A 47 0.68 2.75 3.61
CA ALA A 47 -0.77 2.96 3.62
C ALA A 47 -1.47 1.92 4.48
N TYR A 48 -1.05 0.66 4.40
CA TYR A 48 -1.62 -0.41 5.22
C TYR A 48 -1.42 -0.12 6.71
N GLU A 49 -0.23 0.28 7.11
CA GLU A 49 0.05 0.61 8.52
C GLU A 49 -0.79 1.79 8.98
N TRP A 50 -0.92 2.80 8.11
CA TRP A 50 -1.74 3.96 8.43
C TRP A 50 -3.21 3.55 8.62
N VAL A 51 -3.74 2.72 7.72
CA VAL A 51 -5.13 2.25 7.80
C VAL A 51 -5.37 1.47 9.10
N GLN A 52 -4.43 0.59 9.47
CA GLN A 52 -4.56 -0.20 10.69
C GLN A 52 -4.50 0.64 11.96
N ALA A 53 -3.85 1.80 11.90
CA ALA A 53 -3.76 2.71 13.05
C ALA A 53 -5.03 3.52 13.27
N GLN A 54 -5.92 3.60 12.28
CA GLN A 54 -7.14 4.39 12.38
C GLN A 54 -8.23 3.61 13.10
N THR A 55 -8.70 4.16 14.24
CA THR A 55 -9.76 3.54 15.03
C THR A 55 -11.04 4.35 15.06
N ALA A 56 -10.99 5.60 14.60
CA ALA A 56 -12.18 6.46 14.50
C ALA A 56 -12.97 6.08 13.23
N TYR A 57 -14.26 6.28 13.28
CA TYR A 57 -15.16 6.09 12.15
C TYR A 57 -15.03 4.68 11.51
N PRO A 58 -15.25 3.62 12.32
CA PRO A 58 -15.06 2.27 11.80
C PRO A 58 -15.97 1.92 10.64
N ASP A 59 -17.18 2.46 10.59
CA ASP A 59 -18.11 2.20 9.49
C ASP A 59 -17.58 2.74 8.16
N ILE A 60 -16.96 3.92 8.22
CA ILE A 60 -16.36 4.53 7.03
C ILE A 60 -15.17 3.68 6.58
N MET A 61 -14.37 3.18 7.51
CA MET A 61 -13.23 2.34 7.18
C MET A 61 -13.67 1.03 6.55
N VAL A 62 -14.71 0.39 7.08
CA VAL A 62 -15.24 -0.86 6.51
C VAL A 62 -15.66 -0.65 5.07
N LYS A 63 -16.40 0.43 4.78
CA LYS A 63 -16.85 0.72 3.43
C LYS A 63 -15.68 0.98 2.48
N ALA A 64 -14.66 1.71 2.96
CA ALA A 64 -13.48 1.99 2.14
C ALA A 64 -12.75 0.69 1.80
N LYS A 65 -12.60 -0.23 2.76
CA LYS A 65 -11.98 -1.53 2.54
C LYS A 65 -12.78 -2.38 1.56
N GLN A 66 -14.10 -2.36 1.66
CA GLN A 66 -14.97 -3.11 0.75
C GLN A 66 -14.83 -2.61 -0.68
N LYS A 67 -14.69 -1.30 -0.85
CA LYS A 67 -14.60 -0.69 -2.17
C LYS A 67 -13.25 -0.95 -2.84
N TRP A 68 -12.15 -0.83 -2.08
CA TRP A 68 -10.81 -0.84 -2.65
C TRP A 68 -9.98 -2.10 -2.34
N GLY A 69 -10.49 -2.97 -1.46
CA GLY A 69 -9.85 -4.24 -1.15
C GLY A 69 -8.43 -4.09 -0.63
N THR A 70 -7.48 -4.62 -1.37
CA THR A 70 -6.07 -4.59 -0.96
C THR A 70 -5.29 -3.40 -1.51
N ASN A 71 -5.97 -2.48 -2.18
CA ASN A 71 -5.34 -1.23 -2.61
C ASN A 71 -5.36 -0.25 -1.45
N TYR A 72 -4.40 -0.37 -0.55
CA TYR A 72 -4.40 0.37 0.72
C TYR A 72 -4.24 1.88 0.54
N GLN A 73 -3.57 2.31 -0.53
CA GLN A 73 -3.48 3.74 -0.84
C GLN A 73 -4.87 4.31 -1.13
N MET A 74 -5.69 3.57 -1.87
CA MET A 74 -7.05 4.00 -2.18
C MET A 74 -7.98 3.87 -0.97
N VAL A 75 -7.77 2.87 -0.11
CA VAL A 75 -8.51 2.75 1.15
C VAL A 75 -8.27 3.99 2.01
N LYS A 76 -7.01 4.38 2.14
CA LYS A 76 -6.64 5.58 2.91
C LYS A 76 -7.30 6.82 2.33
N TYR A 77 -7.20 7.00 1.02
CA TYR A 77 -7.76 8.15 0.32
C TYR A 77 -9.28 8.24 0.52
N GLU A 78 -9.96 7.13 0.30
CA GLU A 78 -11.42 7.06 0.46
C GLU A 78 -11.82 7.37 1.90
N TYR A 79 -11.14 6.78 2.87
CA TYR A 79 -11.42 7.00 4.28
C TYR A 79 -11.25 8.47 4.65
N GLU A 80 -10.15 9.08 4.25
CA GLU A 80 -9.88 10.49 4.56
C GLU A 80 -10.95 11.41 3.96
N ASN A 81 -11.32 11.17 2.72
CA ASN A 81 -12.33 11.98 2.04
C ASN A 81 -13.70 11.84 2.69
N GLN A 82 -14.09 10.63 3.06
CA GLN A 82 -15.39 10.38 3.67
C GLN A 82 -15.46 10.95 5.09
N VAL A 83 -14.38 10.87 5.86
CA VAL A 83 -14.32 11.44 7.18
C VAL A 83 -14.45 12.98 7.10
N GLU A 84 -13.74 13.59 6.17
CA GLU A 84 -13.80 15.03 5.96
C GLU A 84 -15.20 15.47 5.58
N ALA A 85 -15.83 14.75 4.66
CA ALA A 85 -17.20 15.05 4.25
C ALA A 85 -18.17 14.92 5.44
N TYR A 86 -18.00 13.88 6.25
CA TYR A 86 -18.83 13.68 7.43
C TYR A 86 -18.69 14.83 8.41
N LYS A 87 -17.46 15.28 8.66
CA LYS A 87 -17.21 16.40 9.59
C LYS A 87 -17.77 17.72 9.09
N SER A 88 -17.96 17.85 7.79
CA SER A 88 -18.50 19.07 7.19
C SER A 88 -20.02 19.18 7.30
N LEU A 89 -20.69 18.10 7.69
CA LEU A 89 -22.15 18.12 7.89
C LEU A 89 -22.55 18.82 9.22
#